data_f46f1c4efc6d08568ede203b13448511
#
_entry.id   f46f1c4efc6d08568ede203b13448511
#
_cell.length_a   1.000
_cell.length_b   1.000
_cell.length_c   1.000
_cell.angle_alpha   90.00
_cell.angle_beta   90.00
_cell.angle_gamma   90.00
#
_symmetry.space_group_name_H-M   'P 1'
#
loop_
_entity.id
_entity.type
_entity.pdbx_description
1 polymer ?
#
loop_
_entity_poly.entity_id
_entity_poly.type
_entity_poly.pdbx_seq_one_letter_code
_entity_poly.pdbx_strand_id
1 'polypeptide(L)'
;MELLKVDDLEEALSKLTREAEKITIETEECDIFHSFGRTLAEDIVSEENIPGFARSVMDGYAVRSQDVQGAGESIPGFLEIVGEVQMGNSADMEISAGQCVYVPTGAMLPKGSDAVVMEEYCEKSSDTKLAVYKSEAPGSNVAADDEDVKKGETVLLRGHRLKAQDMELLAALGRNRIKVYKPLKVFIISTGDELLGPEEESIPGKVRDVNSYGIAGMATKLGFETAGIARVRDSRDELAGAVEG
;
A
#
# COMPACT_ATOMS: atom_id res chain seq x y z
N MET A 1 3.06 36.95 45.50
CA MET A 1 2.27 36.06 44.60
C MET A 1 2.92 36.17 43.23
N GLU A 2 3.81 35.23 42.91
CA GLU A 2 4.40 35.22 41.59
C GLU A 2 3.30 34.83 40.60
N LEU A 3 3.00 35.72 39.66
CA LEU A 3 2.09 35.40 38.56
C LEU A 3 2.73 34.29 37.73
N LEU A 4 2.09 33.13 37.70
CA LEU A 4 2.47 32.04 36.82
C LEU A 4 2.55 32.59 35.40
N LYS A 5 3.74 32.52 34.80
CA LYS A 5 3.93 32.85 33.39
C LYS A 5 3.39 31.69 32.60
N VAL A 6 2.23 31.85 31.99
CA VAL A 6 1.60 30.85 31.12
C VAL A 6 1.91 31.18 29.66
N ASP A 7 2.18 30.16 28.88
CA ASP A 7 2.28 30.26 27.42
C ASP A 7 0.87 30.21 26.84
N ASP A 8 0.65 30.84 25.71
CA ASP A 8 -0.51 30.54 24.90
C ASP A 8 -0.35 29.21 24.14
N LEU A 9 -1.40 28.76 23.48
CA LEU A 9 -1.39 27.47 22.79
C LEU A 9 -0.33 27.42 21.66
N GLU A 10 -0.15 28.51 20.92
CA GLU A 10 0.81 28.56 19.80
C GLU A 10 2.25 28.55 20.32
N GLU A 11 2.54 29.26 21.38
CA GLU A 11 3.85 29.23 22.04
C GLU A 11 4.18 27.84 22.62
N ALA A 12 3.20 27.21 23.28
CA ALA A 12 3.35 25.87 23.82
C ALA A 12 3.63 24.83 22.72
N LEU A 13 2.86 24.84 21.63
CA LEU A 13 3.06 23.98 20.48
C LEU A 13 4.43 24.21 19.81
N SER A 14 4.82 25.47 19.64
CA SER A 14 6.13 25.81 19.06
C SER A 14 7.29 25.27 19.91
N LYS A 15 7.20 25.35 21.24
CA LYS A 15 8.19 24.79 22.16
C LYS A 15 8.24 23.27 22.06
N LEU A 16 7.08 22.59 22.06
CA LEU A 16 7.00 21.14 21.90
C LEU A 16 7.59 20.66 20.57
N THR A 17 7.24 21.33 19.46
CA THR A 17 7.77 20.98 18.14
C THR A 17 9.30 21.08 18.11
N ARG A 18 9.85 22.17 18.64
CA ARG A 18 11.30 22.39 18.69
C ARG A 18 12.02 21.33 19.54
N GLU A 19 11.43 20.88 20.65
CA GLU A 19 12.00 19.80 21.44
C GLU A 19 11.84 18.44 20.76
N ALA A 20 10.72 18.20 20.11
CA ALA A 20 10.47 16.96 19.33
C ALA A 20 11.44 16.80 18.16
N GLU A 21 11.85 17.89 17.49
CA GLU A 21 12.84 17.88 16.40
C GLU A 21 14.24 17.38 16.84
N LYS A 22 14.54 17.46 18.15
CA LYS A 22 15.81 16.96 18.70
C LYS A 22 15.81 15.44 18.92
N ILE A 23 14.66 14.79 18.89
CA ILE A 23 14.51 13.37 19.12
C ILE A 23 14.99 12.61 17.88
N THR A 24 16.01 11.80 18.03
CA THR A 24 16.44 10.86 16.99
C THR A 24 15.62 9.58 17.12
N ILE A 25 14.82 9.28 16.11
CA ILE A 25 14.01 8.07 16.08
C ILE A 25 14.84 6.94 15.45
N GLU A 26 15.03 5.85 16.18
CA GLU A 26 15.67 4.65 15.67
C GLU A 26 14.81 3.96 14.62
N THR A 27 15.48 3.21 13.75
CA THR A 27 14.82 2.44 12.69
C THR A 27 15.07 0.94 12.91
N GLU A 28 14.18 0.12 12.32
CA GLU A 28 14.30 -1.33 12.32
C GLU A 28 13.75 -1.92 11.03
N GLU A 29 14.18 -3.14 10.71
CA GLU A 29 13.59 -3.96 9.65
C GLU A 29 12.29 -4.58 10.15
N CYS A 30 11.23 -4.44 9.36
CA CYS A 30 9.90 -4.95 9.65
C CYS A 30 9.42 -5.85 8.50
N ASP A 31 8.88 -7.02 8.85
CA ASP A 31 8.15 -7.84 7.88
C ASP A 31 6.85 -7.15 7.49
N ILE A 32 6.50 -7.17 6.20
CA ILE A 32 5.29 -6.48 5.72
C ILE A 32 4.01 -6.98 6.40
N PHE A 33 3.95 -8.25 6.79
CA PHE A 33 2.80 -8.81 7.51
C PHE A 33 2.54 -8.11 8.85
N HIS A 34 3.59 -7.56 9.47
CA HIS A 34 3.53 -6.84 10.75
C HIS A 34 3.66 -5.31 10.59
N SER A 35 3.57 -4.82 9.34
CA SER A 35 3.86 -3.41 9.03
C SER A 35 2.66 -2.46 9.16
N PHE A 36 1.45 -2.98 9.30
CA PHE A 36 0.25 -2.15 9.43
C PHE A 36 0.37 -1.13 10.56
N GLY A 37 0.12 0.15 10.24
CA GLY A 37 0.19 1.25 11.20
C GLY A 37 1.61 1.70 11.56
N ARG A 38 2.67 1.06 11.02
CA ARG A 38 4.07 1.49 11.17
C ARG A 38 4.34 2.68 10.24
N THR A 39 5.38 3.43 10.55
CA THR A 39 5.82 4.59 9.74
C THR A 39 7.09 4.24 8.98
N LEU A 40 7.08 4.41 7.67
CA LEU A 40 8.24 4.15 6.79
C LEU A 40 9.43 5.05 7.15
N ALA A 41 10.62 4.44 7.21
CA ALA A 41 11.88 5.14 7.42
C ALA A 41 12.69 5.34 6.12
N GLU A 42 12.15 4.90 4.99
CA GLU A 42 12.75 5.00 3.66
C GLU A 42 11.65 5.27 2.61
N ASP A 43 12.07 5.75 1.44
CA ASP A 43 11.18 5.79 0.27
C ASP A 43 11.13 4.41 -0.37
N ILE A 44 9.95 4.00 -0.83
CA ILE A 44 9.77 2.76 -1.58
C ILE A 44 9.73 3.09 -3.06
N VAL A 45 10.75 2.63 -3.76
CA VAL A 45 10.90 2.78 -5.20
C VAL A 45 10.72 1.43 -5.86
N SER A 46 9.94 1.37 -6.94
CA SER A 46 9.76 0.15 -7.71
C SER A 46 11.03 -0.20 -8.50
N GLU A 47 11.49 -1.44 -8.40
CA GLU A 47 12.64 -1.94 -9.17
C GLU A 47 12.24 -2.53 -10.52
N GLU A 48 10.94 -2.74 -10.75
CA GLU A 48 10.37 -3.33 -11.95
C GLU A 48 9.03 -2.68 -12.30
N ASN A 49 8.55 -2.92 -13.52
CA ASN A 49 7.19 -2.57 -13.91
C ASN A 49 6.20 -3.52 -13.23
N ILE A 50 4.98 -3.07 -12.95
CA ILE A 50 3.91 -3.93 -12.46
C ILE A 50 2.72 -3.81 -13.42
N PRO A 51 2.23 -4.92 -13.93
CA PRO A 51 2.57 -6.33 -13.62
C PRO A 51 3.84 -6.87 -14.30
N GLY A 52 4.58 -6.09 -15.07
CA GLY A 52 5.85 -6.47 -15.71
C GLY A 52 5.70 -7.21 -17.03
N PHE A 53 4.48 -7.39 -17.52
CA PHE A 53 4.17 -7.93 -18.85
C PHE A 53 2.82 -7.40 -19.37
N ALA A 54 2.72 -7.24 -20.68
CA ALA A 54 1.46 -6.89 -21.33
C ALA A 54 0.49 -8.08 -21.24
N ARG A 55 -0.76 -7.82 -20.85
CA ARG A 55 -1.78 -8.85 -20.62
C ARG A 55 -3.09 -8.52 -21.33
N SER A 56 -3.85 -9.56 -21.67
CA SER A 56 -5.20 -9.39 -22.15
C SER A 56 -6.16 -8.94 -21.04
N VAL A 57 -7.03 -7.99 -21.32
CA VAL A 57 -8.12 -7.58 -20.41
C VAL A 57 -9.45 -8.28 -20.71
N MET A 58 -9.50 -9.08 -21.79
CA MET A 58 -10.67 -9.85 -22.25
C MET A 58 -10.24 -11.24 -22.69
N ASP A 59 -11.18 -12.19 -22.71
CA ASP A 59 -11.01 -13.46 -23.41
C ASP A 59 -11.09 -13.23 -24.91
N GLY A 60 -10.13 -13.75 -25.66
CA GLY A 60 -10.10 -13.50 -27.10
C GLY A 60 -8.82 -13.98 -27.77
N TYR A 61 -8.52 -13.36 -28.89
CA TYR A 61 -7.38 -13.72 -29.73
C TYR A 61 -6.38 -12.57 -29.81
N ALA A 62 -5.16 -12.81 -29.37
CA ALA A 62 -4.04 -11.90 -29.56
C ALA A 62 -3.67 -11.87 -31.03
N VAL A 63 -3.65 -10.68 -31.60
CA VAL A 63 -3.46 -10.42 -33.03
C VAL A 63 -2.45 -9.31 -33.26
N ARG A 64 -1.97 -9.18 -34.48
CA ARG A 64 -1.40 -7.95 -34.98
C ARG A 64 -2.53 -7.08 -35.50
N SER A 65 -2.73 -5.92 -34.95
CA SER A 65 -3.82 -4.99 -35.33
C SER A 65 -3.87 -4.70 -36.84
N GLN A 66 -2.72 -4.72 -37.50
CA GLN A 66 -2.61 -4.57 -38.96
C GLN A 66 -3.32 -5.67 -39.73
N ASP A 67 -3.34 -6.89 -39.23
CA ASP A 67 -3.91 -8.07 -39.90
C ASP A 67 -5.45 -8.12 -39.79
N VAL A 68 -6.02 -7.33 -38.87
CA VAL A 68 -7.49 -7.20 -38.72
C VAL A 68 -7.98 -5.82 -39.13
N GLN A 69 -7.13 -4.98 -39.71
CA GLN A 69 -7.51 -3.66 -40.17
C GLN A 69 -8.58 -3.75 -41.28
N GLY A 70 -9.71 -3.10 -41.04
CA GLY A 70 -10.84 -3.11 -41.97
C GLY A 70 -11.74 -4.35 -41.85
N ALA A 71 -11.44 -5.26 -40.93
CA ALA A 71 -12.36 -6.38 -40.64
C ALA A 71 -13.69 -5.88 -40.09
N GLY A 72 -14.78 -6.49 -40.56
CA GLY A 72 -16.16 -6.16 -40.15
C GLY A 72 -17.13 -7.27 -40.56
N GLU A 73 -18.40 -7.14 -40.17
CA GLU A 73 -19.43 -8.16 -40.41
C GLU A 73 -19.57 -8.57 -41.88
N SER A 74 -19.39 -7.63 -42.81
CA SER A 74 -19.51 -7.89 -44.25
C SER A 74 -18.23 -8.40 -44.89
N ILE A 75 -17.07 -8.13 -44.29
CA ILE A 75 -15.74 -8.49 -44.80
C ILE A 75 -14.89 -8.93 -43.61
N PRO A 76 -14.98 -10.20 -43.19
CA PRO A 76 -14.18 -10.68 -42.08
C PRO A 76 -12.67 -10.78 -42.43
N GLY A 77 -11.80 -10.55 -41.45
CA GLY A 77 -10.39 -10.91 -41.53
C GLY A 77 -10.23 -12.40 -41.26
N PHE A 78 -9.25 -13.05 -41.93
CA PHE A 78 -8.97 -14.48 -41.68
C PHE A 78 -7.56 -14.64 -41.12
N LEU A 79 -7.47 -15.34 -39.99
CA LEU A 79 -6.20 -15.60 -39.29
C LEU A 79 -6.03 -17.10 -39.06
N GLU A 80 -4.78 -17.51 -38.93
CA GLU A 80 -4.39 -18.86 -38.52
C GLU A 80 -4.22 -18.91 -37.00
N ILE A 81 -4.92 -19.81 -36.31
CA ILE A 81 -4.74 -20.08 -34.90
C ILE A 81 -3.49 -20.94 -34.72
N VAL A 82 -2.44 -20.40 -34.12
CA VAL A 82 -1.15 -21.10 -33.92
C VAL A 82 -0.96 -21.62 -32.50
N GLY A 83 -1.85 -21.32 -31.59
CA GLY A 83 -1.80 -21.83 -30.21
C GLY A 83 -2.74 -21.13 -29.25
N GLU A 84 -2.51 -21.38 -27.99
CA GLU A 84 -3.25 -20.85 -26.84
C GLU A 84 -2.25 -20.53 -25.71
N VAL A 85 -2.42 -19.41 -25.02
CA VAL A 85 -1.68 -19.08 -23.80
C VAL A 85 -2.48 -19.52 -22.60
N GLN A 86 -1.87 -20.31 -21.73
CA GLN A 86 -2.49 -20.71 -20.47
C GLN A 86 -2.22 -19.69 -19.37
N MET A 87 -3.19 -19.46 -18.48
CA MET A 87 -3.02 -18.60 -17.31
C MET A 87 -1.84 -19.02 -16.45
N GLY A 88 -1.04 -18.04 -16.04
CA GLY A 88 0.13 -18.24 -15.19
C GLY A 88 1.39 -18.73 -15.90
N ASN A 89 1.32 -18.95 -17.22
CA ASN A 89 2.47 -19.33 -18.02
C ASN A 89 3.00 -18.13 -18.84
N SER A 90 4.29 -18.15 -19.14
CA SER A 90 4.87 -17.24 -20.12
C SER A 90 4.34 -17.53 -21.52
N ALA A 91 4.13 -16.49 -22.31
CA ALA A 91 3.81 -16.64 -23.73
C ALA A 91 5.12 -16.80 -24.53
N ASP A 92 5.65 -18.02 -24.59
CA ASP A 92 6.94 -18.31 -25.26
C ASP A 92 6.83 -18.34 -26.80
N MET A 93 5.62 -18.16 -27.33
CA MET A 93 5.36 -18.13 -28.76
C MET A 93 5.43 -16.69 -29.31
N GLU A 94 5.71 -16.60 -30.60
CA GLU A 94 5.70 -15.35 -31.37
C GLU A 94 4.75 -15.50 -32.53
N ILE A 95 3.88 -14.48 -32.77
CA ILE A 95 2.98 -14.47 -33.92
C ILE A 95 3.57 -13.69 -35.09
N SER A 96 3.37 -14.22 -36.31
CA SER A 96 3.70 -13.60 -37.57
C SER A 96 2.43 -13.04 -38.25
N ALA A 97 2.60 -12.40 -39.42
CA ALA A 97 1.49 -11.87 -40.20
C ALA A 97 0.45 -12.97 -40.52
N GLY A 98 -0.81 -12.66 -40.31
CA GLY A 98 -1.93 -13.58 -40.55
C GLY A 98 -2.13 -14.64 -39.45
N GLN A 99 -1.40 -14.57 -38.34
CA GLN A 99 -1.51 -15.51 -37.22
C GLN A 99 -2.17 -14.89 -36.00
N CYS A 100 -2.79 -15.72 -35.17
CA CYS A 100 -3.35 -15.34 -33.89
C CYS A 100 -3.16 -16.46 -32.85
N VAL A 101 -3.28 -16.10 -31.58
CA VAL A 101 -3.19 -16.99 -30.44
C VAL A 101 -4.36 -16.71 -29.50
N TYR A 102 -5.04 -17.74 -29.04
CA TYR A 102 -6.06 -17.57 -28.01
C TYR A 102 -5.43 -17.16 -26.70
N VAL A 103 -5.99 -16.13 -26.06
CA VAL A 103 -5.54 -15.60 -24.77
C VAL A 103 -6.72 -15.37 -23.85
N PRO A 104 -6.78 -16.01 -22.67
CA PRO A 104 -7.78 -15.68 -21.66
C PRO A 104 -7.46 -14.36 -20.96
N THR A 105 -8.43 -13.77 -20.30
CA THR A 105 -8.30 -12.56 -19.50
C THR A 105 -7.17 -12.71 -18.49
N GLY A 106 -6.25 -11.75 -18.46
CA GLY A 106 -5.08 -11.73 -17.57
C GLY A 106 -3.86 -12.50 -18.09
N ALA A 107 -3.98 -13.27 -19.19
CA ALA A 107 -2.86 -13.97 -19.77
C ALA A 107 -1.87 -13.00 -20.44
N MET A 108 -0.58 -13.36 -20.37
CA MET A 108 0.50 -12.63 -21.06
C MET A 108 0.28 -12.65 -22.58
N LEU A 109 0.49 -11.52 -23.24
CA LEU A 109 0.45 -11.45 -24.69
C LEU A 109 1.68 -12.11 -25.33
N PRO A 110 1.48 -12.91 -26.40
CA PRO A 110 2.59 -13.43 -27.18
C PRO A 110 3.33 -12.31 -27.92
N LYS A 111 4.63 -12.52 -28.16
CA LYS A 111 5.43 -11.58 -28.94
C LYS A 111 4.86 -11.40 -30.34
N GLY A 112 4.95 -10.16 -30.86
CA GLY A 112 4.42 -9.83 -32.17
C GLY A 112 2.95 -9.41 -32.21
N SER A 113 2.17 -9.67 -31.16
CA SER A 113 0.82 -9.12 -31.01
C SER A 113 0.85 -7.73 -30.38
N ASP A 114 -0.12 -6.91 -30.74
CA ASP A 114 -0.32 -5.55 -30.22
C ASP A 114 -1.77 -5.21 -29.90
N ALA A 115 -2.70 -6.17 -30.10
CA ALA A 115 -4.11 -6.04 -29.78
C ALA A 115 -4.74 -7.41 -29.47
N VAL A 116 -5.91 -7.38 -28.79
CA VAL A 116 -6.73 -8.58 -28.60
C VAL A 116 -8.12 -8.30 -29.19
N VAL A 117 -8.59 -9.21 -30.05
CA VAL A 117 -9.96 -9.23 -30.51
C VAL A 117 -10.78 -10.10 -29.57
N MET A 118 -11.85 -9.57 -29.00
CA MET A 118 -12.72 -10.31 -28.07
C MET A 118 -13.32 -11.53 -28.76
N GLU A 119 -13.48 -12.63 -28.06
CA GLU A 119 -14.00 -13.89 -28.57
C GLU A 119 -15.37 -13.72 -29.24
N GLU A 120 -16.22 -12.82 -28.74
CA GLU A 120 -17.57 -12.54 -29.28
C GLU A 120 -17.56 -11.98 -30.71
N TYR A 121 -16.42 -11.45 -31.16
CA TYR A 121 -16.25 -10.96 -32.53
C TYR A 121 -15.45 -11.92 -33.41
N CYS A 122 -15.34 -13.17 -32.99
CA CYS A 122 -14.56 -14.19 -33.68
C CYS A 122 -15.38 -15.45 -33.90
N GLU A 123 -15.13 -16.14 -35.02
CA GLU A 123 -15.74 -17.43 -35.32
C GLU A 123 -14.68 -18.41 -35.84
N LYS A 124 -14.57 -19.58 -35.20
CA LYS A 124 -13.68 -20.65 -35.66
C LYS A 124 -14.29 -21.32 -36.90
N SER A 125 -13.67 -21.12 -38.04
CA SER A 125 -14.01 -21.81 -39.27
C SER A 125 -13.44 -23.26 -39.33
N SER A 126 -12.39 -23.54 -38.56
CA SER A 126 -11.79 -24.84 -38.29
C SER A 126 -10.93 -24.76 -37.03
N ASP A 127 -10.32 -25.86 -36.63
CA ASP A 127 -9.40 -25.93 -35.50
C ASP A 127 -8.22 -24.93 -35.61
N THR A 128 -7.84 -24.57 -36.84
CA THR A 128 -6.68 -23.72 -37.14
C THR A 128 -7.04 -22.42 -37.84
N LYS A 129 -8.32 -22.13 -38.12
CA LYS A 129 -8.73 -20.90 -38.84
C LYS A 129 -9.78 -20.13 -38.09
N LEU A 130 -9.53 -18.83 -37.95
CA LEU A 130 -10.37 -17.86 -37.30
C LEU A 130 -10.88 -16.83 -38.31
N ALA A 131 -12.18 -16.56 -38.32
CA ALA A 131 -12.77 -15.39 -38.92
C ALA A 131 -12.95 -14.31 -37.85
N VAL A 132 -12.50 -13.10 -38.15
CA VAL A 132 -12.56 -11.93 -37.23
C VAL A 132 -13.48 -10.89 -37.86
N TYR A 133 -14.50 -10.47 -37.12
CA TYR A 133 -15.57 -9.56 -37.60
C TYR A 133 -15.41 -8.13 -37.04
N LYS A 134 -14.34 -7.84 -36.36
CA LYS A 134 -14.07 -6.52 -35.78
C LYS A 134 -12.62 -6.10 -35.95
N SER A 135 -12.41 -4.87 -36.43
CA SER A 135 -11.09 -4.25 -36.44
C SER A 135 -10.73 -3.72 -35.06
N GLU A 136 -9.49 -3.95 -34.66
CA GLU A 136 -8.95 -3.41 -33.41
C GLU A 136 -7.72 -2.55 -33.68
N ALA A 137 -7.58 -1.46 -32.92
CA ALA A 137 -6.41 -0.61 -32.97
C ALA A 137 -5.25 -1.17 -32.12
N PRO A 138 -3.99 -0.76 -32.37
CA PRO A 138 -2.90 -1.09 -31.45
C PRO A 138 -3.22 -0.71 -30.02
N GLY A 139 -2.97 -1.61 -29.07
CA GLY A 139 -3.28 -1.45 -27.65
C GLY A 139 -4.74 -1.79 -27.26
N SER A 140 -5.62 -2.10 -28.20
CA SER A 140 -7.01 -2.45 -27.86
C SER A 140 -7.05 -3.73 -27.04
N ASN A 141 -7.78 -3.70 -25.91
CA ASN A 141 -7.99 -4.81 -24.98
C ASN A 141 -6.67 -5.36 -24.39
N VAL A 142 -5.64 -4.52 -24.29
CA VAL A 142 -4.34 -4.84 -23.74
C VAL A 142 -4.04 -3.92 -22.56
N ALA A 143 -3.71 -4.48 -21.41
CA ALA A 143 -3.11 -3.77 -20.30
C ALA A 143 -1.59 -3.75 -20.49
N ALA A 144 -0.98 -2.59 -20.35
CA ALA A 144 0.47 -2.42 -20.50
C ALA A 144 1.24 -3.11 -19.36
N ASP A 145 2.51 -3.37 -19.59
CA ASP A 145 3.39 -3.98 -18.59
C ASP A 145 3.71 -3.06 -17.40
N ASP A 146 3.48 -1.78 -17.54
CA ASP A 146 3.71 -0.70 -16.56
C ASP A 146 2.41 0.00 -16.12
N GLU A 147 1.26 -0.67 -16.31
CA GLU A 147 -0.07 -0.07 -16.07
C GLU A 147 -0.27 0.36 -14.61
N ASP A 148 0.14 -0.49 -13.67
CA ASP A 148 -0.08 -0.24 -12.25
C ASP A 148 1.07 0.58 -11.63
N VAL A 149 2.33 0.23 -11.92
CA VAL A 149 3.53 0.91 -11.41
C VAL A 149 4.66 0.84 -12.42
N LYS A 150 5.36 1.95 -12.63
CA LYS A 150 6.54 2.01 -13.50
C LYS A 150 7.82 1.76 -12.73
N LYS A 151 8.75 1.08 -13.35
CA LYS A 151 10.11 0.94 -12.84
C LYS A 151 10.73 2.31 -12.55
N GLY A 152 11.28 2.48 -11.35
CA GLY A 152 11.87 3.74 -10.88
C GLY A 152 10.86 4.72 -10.27
N GLU A 153 9.58 4.38 -10.24
CA GLU A 153 8.55 5.20 -9.58
C GLU A 153 8.65 5.08 -8.07
N THR A 154 8.59 6.22 -7.37
CA THR A 154 8.48 6.26 -5.92
C THR A 154 7.01 6.12 -5.54
N VAL A 155 6.64 4.97 -5.00
CA VAL A 155 5.24 4.61 -4.69
C VAL A 155 4.82 4.96 -3.27
N LEU A 156 5.74 4.95 -2.31
CA LEU A 156 5.52 5.38 -0.94
C LEU A 156 6.71 6.21 -0.46
N LEU A 157 6.42 7.28 0.26
CA LEU A 157 7.45 8.19 0.78
C LEU A 157 7.82 7.85 2.24
N ARG A 158 9.05 8.12 2.61
CA ARG A 158 9.49 8.16 3.99
C ARG A 158 8.55 9.00 4.84
N GLY A 159 8.22 8.52 6.03
CA GLY A 159 7.26 9.17 6.93
C GLY A 159 5.80 8.78 6.68
N HIS A 160 5.51 8.04 5.60
CA HIS A 160 4.18 7.51 5.35
C HIS A 160 3.79 6.48 6.41
N ARG A 161 2.59 6.62 6.98
CA ARG A 161 2.03 5.62 7.90
C ARG A 161 1.28 4.57 7.12
N LEU A 162 1.76 3.33 7.19
CA LEU A 162 1.26 2.21 6.39
C LEU A 162 -0.18 1.82 6.71
N LYS A 163 -0.96 1.64 5.67
CA LYS A 163 -2.36 1.19 5.65
C LYS A 163 -2.45 -0.19 5.00
N ALA A 164 -3.63 -0.79 5.02
CA ALA A 164 -3.85 -2.12 4.43
C ALA A 164 -3.48 -2.18 2.93
N GLN A 165 -3.94 -1.19 2.15
CA GLN A 165 -3.62 -1.12 0.71
C GLN A 165 -2.12 -0.94 0.42
N ASP A 166 -1.36 -0.32 1.33
CA ASP A 166 0.09 -0.17 1.16
C ASP A 166 0.80 -1.52 1.33
N MET A 167 0.25 -2.41 2.18
CA MET A 167 0.76 -3.77 2.33
C MET A 167 0.52 -4.60 1.07
N GLU A 168 -0.63 -4.41 0.40
CA GLU A 168 -0.92 -5.04 -0.90
C GLU A 168 0.06 -4.56 -1.96
N LEU A 169 0.32 -3.25 -2.02
CA LEU A 169 1.29 -2.65 -2.92
C LEU A 169 2.71 -3.19 -2.66
N LEU A 170 3.15 -3.24 -1.40
CA LEU A 170 4.46 -3.80 -1.03
C LEU A 170 4.59 -5.27 -1.43
N ALA A 171 3.52 -6.05 -1.27
CA ALA A 171 3.49 -7.44 -1.70
C ALA A 171 3.58 -7.57 -3.24
N ALA A 172 2.86 -6.72 -3.99
CA ALA A 172 2.93 -6.65 -5.45
C ALA A 172 4.34 -6.28 -5.95
N LEU A 173 5.07 -5.43 -5.20
CA LEU A 173 6.46 -5.07 -5.45
C LEU A 173 7.48 -6.15 -5.02
N GLY A 174 7.03 -7.30 -4.50
CA GLY A 174 7.92 -8.34 -3.99
C GLY A 174 8.71 -7.96 -2.74
N ARG A 175 8.32 -6.88 -2.07
CA ARG A 175 8.96 -6.40 -0.84
C ARG A 175 8.40 -7.12 0.37
N ASN A 176 9.11 -8.09 0.91
CA ASN A 176 8.71 -8.81 2.12
C ASN A 176 9.23 -8.13 3.40
N ARG A 177 10.25 -7.28 3.31
CA ARG A 177 10.82 -6.51 4.42
C ARG A 177 11.02 -5.07 4.01
N ILE A 178 10.81 -4.17 4.97
CA ILE A 178 10.91 -2.72 4.80
C ILE A 178 11.52 -2.10 6.04
N LYS A 179 12.12 -0.92 5.88
CA LYS A 179 12.66 -0.15 6.98
C LYS A 179 11.59 0.79 7.54
N VAL A 180 11.34 0.68 8.83
CA VAL A 180 10.34 1.48 9.54
C VAL A 180 10.97 2.17 10.76
N TYR A 181 10.35 3.24 11.22
CA TYR A 181 10.71 3.84 12.50
C TYR A 181 10.24 2.95 13.65
N LYS A 182 11.06 2.80 14.70
CA LYS A 182 10.62 2.18 15.94
C LYS A 182 9.53 3.04 16.58
N PRO A 183 8.52 2.44 17.25
CA PRO A 183 7.55 3.20 18.01
C PRO A 183 8.24 4.05 19.07
N LEU A 184 7.84 5.31 19.19
CA LEU A 184 8.24 6.12 20.33
C LEU A 184 7.56 5.60 21.59
N LYS A 185 8.32 5.57 22.70
CA LYS A 185 7.79 5.19 24.01
C LYS A 185 7.31 6.42 24.75
N VAL A 186 6.11 6.37 25.29
CA VAL A 186 5.54 7.41 26.14
C VAL A 186 5.30 6.85 27.53
N PHE A 187 5.71 7.62 28.54
CA PHE A 187 5.40 7.34 29.94
C PHE A 187 4.42 8.42 30.41
N ILE A 188 3.33 8.00 31.05
CA ILE A 188 2.25 8.89 31.43
C ILE A 188 2.34 9.14 32.94
N ILE A 189 2.44 10.41 33.32
CA ILE A 189 2.47 10.81 34.73
C ILE A 189 1.19 11.62 34.99
N SER A 190 0.41 11.15 35.96
CA SER A 190 -0.79 11.81 36.45
C SER A 190 -0.52 12.35 37.85
N THR A 191 -0.89 13.61 38.09
CA THR A 191 -0.68 14.26 39.37
C THR A 191 -2.02 14.61 40.04
N GLY A 192 -2.12 14.42 41.32
CA GLY A 192 -3.30 14.80 42.12
C GLY A 192 -3.41 13.97 43.39
N ASP A 193 -3.56 14.66 44.52
CA ASP A 193 -3.77 14.01 45.81
C ASP A 193 -5.11 13.26 45.89
N GLU A 194 -6.07 13.63 45.02
CA GLU A 194 -7.39 13.02 44.94
C GLU A 194 -7.42 11.74 44.08
N LEU A 195 -6.36 11.41 43.35
CA LEU A 195 -6.39 10.31 42.38
C LEU A 195 -6.27 8.93 42.99
N LEU A 196 -7.13 8.05 42.55
CA LEU A 196 -7.14 6.61 42.86
C LEU A 196 -6.85 5.79 41.59
N GLY A 197 -6.28 4.60 41.78
CA GLY A 197 -6.20 3.59 40.75
C GLY A 197 -7.54 2.96 40.41
N PRO A 198 -7.63 2.25 39.26
CA PRO A 198 -8.88 1.62 38.85
C PRO A 198 -9.33 0.51 39.80
N GLU A 199 -8.38 -0.16 40.47
CA GLU A 199 -8.65 -1.29 41.40
C GLU A 199 -8.74 -0.86 42.86
N GLU A 200 -8.42 0.40 43.18
CA GLU A 200 -8.50 0.92 44.52
C GLU A 200 -9.96 1.12 44.97
N GLU A 201 -10.23 0.90 46.25
CA GLU A 201 -11.56 1.14 46.80
C GLU A 201 -11.95 2.64 46.72
N SER A 202 -13.24 2.88 46.46
CA SER A 202 -13.73 4.25 46.40
C SER A 202 -13.68 4.91 47.78
N ILE A 203 -13.02 6.05 47.85
CA ILE A 203 -12.87 6.85 49.07
C ILE A 203 -13.60 8.18 48.85
N PRO A 204 -14.46 8.62 49.79
CA PRO A 204 -15.11 9.94 49.73
C PRO A 204 -14.08 11.07 49.52
N GLY A 205 -14.31 11.92 48.55
CA GLY A 205 -13.41 13.02 48.21
C GLY A 205 -12.27 12.68 47.25
N LYS A 206 -12.19 11.39 46.80
CA LYS A 206 -11.22 10.94 45.77
C LYS A 206 -11.92 10.47 44.52
N VAL A 207 -11.22 10.53 43.40
CA VAL A 207 -11.68 10.14 42.04
C VAL A 207 -10.68 9.21 41.39
N ARG A 208 -11.18 8.26 40.55
CA ARG A 208 -10.29 7.42 39.76
C ARG A 208 -9.62 8.19 38.63
N ASP A 209 -8.33 7.89 38.42
CA ASP A 209 -7.58 8.40 37.29
C ASP A 209 -8.12 7.80 35.97
N VAL A 210 -8.93 8.53 35.26
CA VAL A 210 -9.48 8.17 33.95
C VAL A 210 -8.63 8.73 32.80
N ASN A 211 -7.91 9.82 33.06
CA ASN A 211 -7.17 10.55 32.04
C ASN A 211 -5.96 9.75 31.54
N SER A 212 -5.21 9.13 32.44
CA SER A 212 -4.05 8.31 32.05
C SER A 212 -4.42 7.18 31.10
N TYR A 213 -5.55 6.52 31.31
CA TYR A 213 -6.02 5.46 30.42
C TYR A 213 -6.53 5.99 29.08
N GLY A 214 -7.18 7.15 29.08
CA GLY A 214 -7.59 7.83 27.87
C GLY A 214 -6.37 8.24 27.02
N ILE A 215 -5.35 8.83 27.66
CA ILE A 215 -4.09 9.21 27.00
C ILE A 215 -3.34 7.98 26.47
N ALA A 216 -3.26 6.88 27.23
CA ALA A 216 -2.64 5.64 26.79
C ALA A 216 -3.34 5.07 25.53
N GLY A 217 -4.68 5.06 25.52
CA GLY A 217 -5.44 4.66 24.33
C GLY A 217 -5.19 5.54 23.13
N MET A 218 -5.11 6.86 23.32
CA MET A 218 -4.76 7.81 22.25
C MET A 218 -3.33 7.60 21.74
N ALA A 219 -2.36 7.39 22.65
CA ALA A 219 -0.97 7.10 22.30
C ALA A 219 -0.89 5.83 21.43
N THR A 220 -1.56 4.76 21.85
CA THR A 220 -1.64 3.51 21.07
C THR A 220 -2.26 3.74 19.69
N LYS A 221 -3.35 4.48 19.59
CA LYS A 221 -3.99 4.84 18.32
C LYS A 221 -3.04 5.61 17.39
N LEU A 222 -2.16 6.43 17.96
CA LEU A 222 -1.14 7.19 17.23
C LEU A 222 0.11 6.36 16.88
N GLY A 223 0.20 5.12 17.36
CA GLY A 223 1.32 4.22 17.09
C GLY A 223 2.48 4.37 18.07
N PHE A 224 2.27 5.00 19.23
CA PHE A 224 3.22 5.00 20.33
C PHE A 224 3.09 3.75 21.19
N GLU A 225 4.18 3.39 21.85
CA GLU A 225 4.22 2.35 22.88
C GLU A 225 4.09 3.02 24.26
N THR A 226 3.10 2.62 25.07
CA THR A 226 2.99 3.10 26.43
C THR A 226 3.94 2.32 27.32
N ALA A 227 5.01 2.96 27.80
CA ALA A 227 6.03 2.37 28.66
C ALA A 227 5.55 2.16 30.10
N GLY A 228 4.58 3.00 30.55
CA GLY A 228 3.99 2.90 31.87
C GLY A 228 3.11 4.07 32.22
N ILE A 229 2.45 3.96 33.38
CA ILE A 229 1.63 5.01 34.00
C ILE A 229 2.09 5.13 35.44
N ALA A 230 2.40 6.35 35.89
CA ALA A 230 2.65 6.66 37.29
C ALA A 230 1.62 7.67 37.79
N ARG A 231 1.19 7.51 39.03
CA ARG A 231 0.40 8.50 39.76
C ARG A 231 1.27 9.05 40.88
N VAL A 232 1.37 10.33 40.94
CA VAL A 232 2.16 11.05 41.95
C VAL A 232 1.27 12.08 42.66
N ARG A 233 1.64 12.43 43.87
CA ARG A 233 0.96 13.53 44.59
C ARG A 233 1.36 14.87 43.98
N ASP A 234 0.61 15.91 44.34
CA ASP A 234 0.93 17.29 43.99
C ASP A 234 2.17 17.79 44.74
N SER A 235 3.27 17.05 44.58
CA SER A 235 4.56 17.31 45.19
C SER A 235 5.64 17.42 44.12
N ARG A 236 6.41 18.51 44.18
CA ARG A 236 7.52 18.73 43.23
C ARG A 236 8.54 17.59 43.28
N ASP A 237 8.83 17.07 44.46
CA ASP A 237 9.84 16.03 44.64
C ASP A 237 9.36 14.68 44.08
N GLU A 238 8.09 14.33 44.27
CA GLU A 238 7.50 13.12 43.69
C GLU A 238 7.40 13.20 42.16
N LEU A 239 7.01 14.37 41.62
CA LEU A 239 6.97 14.59 40.18
C LEU A 239 8.38 14.51 39.57
N ALA A 240 9.37 15.15 40.18
CA ALA A 240 10.77 15.07 39.72
C ALA A 240 11.27 13.63 39.71
N GLY A 241 11.02 12.88 40.79
CA GLY A 241 11.38 11.48 40.88
C GLY A 241 10.73 10.60 39.81
N ALA A 242 9.47 10.87 39.45
CA ALA A 242 8.77 10.14 38.39
C ALA A 242 9.27 10.49 36.97
N VAL A 243 9.86 11.66 36.77
CA VAL A 243 10.47 12.08 35.48
C VAL A 243 11.88 11.51 35.32
N GLU A 244 12.61 11.34 36.42
CA GLU A 244 14.01 10.89 36.40
C GLU A 244 14.14 9.36 36.40
N GLY A 245 13.14 8.61 36.80
CA GLY A 245 13.11 7.15 36.88
C GLY A 245 12.50 6.49 35.68
#